data_01668501c19f16ea94f6ecd0b4bef0c4
#
_entry.id   01668501c19f16ea94f6ecd0b4bef0c4
#
_cell.length_a   1.000
_cell.length_b   1.000
_cell.length_c   1.000
_cell.angle_alpha   90.00
_cell.angle_beta   90.00
_cell.angle_gamma   90.00
#
_symmetry.space_group_name_H-M   'P 1'
#
loop_
_entity.id
_entity.type
_entity.pdbx_description
1 polymer ?
#
loop_
_entity_poly.entity_id
_entity_poly.type
_entity_poly.pdbx_seq_one_letter_code
_entity_poly.pdbx_strand_id
1 'polypeptide(L)'
;MNIKFNKKVVALTAGLTVLSSPLASFAEEQQSVNNKQPTSVQEQGKADQLQASDEQALKSIEASFEGVDGRGGGTVDNKKADSLQRSEGIHEETDTLTVPNNSNRTKRSLSFASPRSSSTINGVPFTEWIVPVGNDNIRPQNYMSPKYITIHETDNTSVGAGARNHAQYLYNQAVGNTDRAASWHFTVDDKEIYQHLPLNENGWHAGDGDGPGNRQSIAIEIAVNRDGNYSKAVDNAKKLVAHLMKETGVPLNNIVKHQRWSGKNCPANMINNGLWNSFVNGVEGYYNNLSQSTNDIITGWQQIDGKWYYFDSTGIMQTDWQQVNGIWYYLNSSG
;
A
#
# COMPACT_ATOMS: atom_id res chain seq x y z
N MET A 1 -42.68 -41.00 20.62
CA MET A 1 -43.25 -39.93 19.80
C MET A 1 -42.41 -39.83 18.52
N ASN A 2 -42.90 -40.46 17.43
CA ASN A 2 -42.14 -40.61 16.18
C ASN A 2 -42.34 -39.37 15.33
N ILE A 3 -41.29 -38.55 15.15
CA ILE A 3 -41.33 -37.42 14.24
C ILE A 3 -40.83 -37.88 12.87
N LYS A 4 -41.76 -37.91 11.91
CA LYS A 4 -41.48 -38.23 10.50
C LYS A 4 -40.78 -37.03 9.86
N PHE A 5 -39.59 -37.26 9.32
CA PHE A 5 -38.87 -36.29 8.49
C PHE A 5 -39.51 -36.21 7.10
N ASN A 6 -40.14 -35.10 6.76
CA ASN A 6 -40.55 -34.79 5.40
C ASN A 6 -39.37 -34.11 4.66
N LYS A 7 -38.73 -34.88 3.79
CA LYS A 7 -37.82 -34.34 2.79
C LYS A 7 -38.66 -33.69 1.68
N LYS A 8 -38.73 -32.37 1.63
CA LYS A 8 -39.25 -31.69 0.45
C LYS A 8 -38.07 -31.50 -0.54
N VAL A 9 -38.03 -32.37 -1.54
CA VAL A 9 -37.24 -32.22 -2.74
C VAL A 9 -38.08 -31.41 -3.71
N VAL A 10 -37.70 -30.15 -3.98
CA VAL A 10 -38.29 -29.40 -5.09
C VAL A 10 -37.38 -29.61 -6.29
N ALA A 11 -37.73 -30.54 -7.15
CA ALA A 11 -37.10 -30.71 -8.45
C ALA A 11 -37.79 -29.78 -9.45
N LEU A 12 -37.09 -28.76 -9.93
CA LEU A 12 -37.51 -27.99 -11.10
C LEU A 12 -36.95 -28.68 -12.35
N THR A 13 -37.82 -29.27 -13.15
CA THR A 13 -37.51 -29.82 -14.47
C THR A 13 -37.35 -28.65 -15.46
N ALA A 14 -36.13 -28.39 -15.94
CA ALA A 14 -35.92 -27.55 -17.11
C ALA A 14 -35.96 -28.42 -18.37
N GLY A 15 -36.89 -28.09 -19.29
CA GLY A 15 -37.04 -28.77 -20.57
C GLY A 15 -35.84 -28.52 -21.50
N LEU A 16 -35.33 -29.64 -22.03
CA LEU A 16 -34.25 -29.68 -23.00
C LEU A 16 -34.85 -29.49 -24.41
N THR A 17 -34.66 -28.36 -25.05
CA THR A 17 -34.83 -28.22 -26.50
C THR A 17 -33.46 -28.39 -27.18
N VAL A 18 -33.31 -29.52 -27.86
CA VAL A 18 -32.16 -29.83 -28.68
C VAL A 18 -32.30 -29.09 -30.02
N LEU A 19 -31.45 -28.09 -30.26
CA LEU A 19 -31.23 -27.55 -31.59
C LEU A 19 -29.92 -28.13 -32.14
N SER A 20 -30.06 -28.99 -33.12
CA SER A 20 -28.95 -29.55 -33.91
C SER A 20 -28.38 -28.49 -34.85
N SER A 21 -27.09 -28.17 -34.75
CA SER A 21 -26.32 -27.46 -35.75
C SER A 21 -25.09 -28.31 -36.16
N PRO A 22 -24.66 -28.25 -37.43
CA PRO A 22 -23.74 -29.24 -38.00
C PRO A 22 -22.26 -29.00 -37.54
N LEU A 23 -21.56 -30.10 -37.40
CA LEU A 23 -20.11 -30.18 -37.17
C LEU A 23 -19.35 -29.46 -38.31
N ALA A 24 -18.66 -28.37 -37.97
CA ALA A 24 -17.55 -27.87 -38.78
C ALA A 24 -16.27 -28.44 -38.22
N SER A 25 -15.53 -29.17 -39.05
CA SER A 25 -14.20 -29.71 -38.77
C SER A 25 -13.22 -28.56 -38.58
N PHE A 26 -12.65 -28.39 -37.38
CA PHE A 26 -11.49 -27.52 -37.19
C PHE A 26 -10.21 -28.33 -37.45
N ALA A 27 -9.53 -27.95 -38.52
CA ALA A 27 -8.15 -28.35 -38.74
C ALA A 27 -7.26 -27.67 -37.70
N GLU A 28 -6.41 -28.48 -37.07
CA GLU A 28 -5.39 -28.07 -36.13
C GLU A 28 -4.29 -27.29 -36.89
N GLU A 29 -4.33 -25.96 -36.77
CA GLU A 29 -3.25 -25.10 -37.27
C GLU A 29 -2.31 -24.80 -36.10
N GLN A 30 -1.18 -25.49 -36.08
CA GLN A 30 -0.08 -25.18 -35.18
C GLN A 30 0.51 -23.81 -35.58
N GLN A 31 0.11 -22.75 -34.89
CA GLN A 31 0.78 -21.46 -34.97
C GLN A 31 2.02 -21.47 -34.10
N SER A 32 3.16 -21.50 -34.78
CA SER A 32 4.47 -21.17 -34.22
C SER A 32 4.39 -19.78 -33.54
N VAL A 33 4.78 -19.71 -32.28
CA VAL A 33 4.96 -18.45 -31.55
C VAL A 33 6.12 -17.70 -32.17
N ASN A 34 5.83 -16.86 -33.15
CA ASN A 34 6.78 -15.90 -33.70
C ASN A 34 6.92 -14.75 -32.68
N ASN A 35 8.10 -14.69 -32.11
CA ASN A 35 8.61 -13.58 -31.31
C ASN A 35 8.64 -12.32 -32.20
N LYS A 36 7.53 -11.58 -32.29
CA LYS A 36 7.50 -10.33 -33.04
C LYS A 36 8.18 -9.25 -32.21
N GLN A 37 9.43 -8.97 -32.58
CA GLN A 37 10.11 -7.72 -32.30
C GLN A 37 9.22 -6.55 -32.78
N PRO A 38 9.10 -5.42 -32.05
CA PRO A 38 8.25 -4.29 -32.47
C PRO A 38 8.72 -3.74 -33.81
N THR A 39 7.83 -3.73 -34.80
CA THR A 39 8.14 -3.44 -36.19
C THR A 39 7.67 -2.06 -36.64
N SER A 40 7.60 -1.06 -35.77
CA SER A 40 7.42 0.32 -36.23
C SER A 40 8.36 1.28 -35.51
N VAL A 41 9.06 2.11 -36.30
CA VAL A 41 9.90 3.21 -35.82
C VAL A 41 9.15 4.17 -34.87
N GLN A 42 7.81 4.27 -35.02
CA GLN A 42 6.97 5.07 -34.14
C GLN A 42 6.75 4.45 -32.75
N GLU A 43 6.62 3.13 -32.63
CA GLU A 43 6.51 2.44 -31.33
C GLU A 43 7.81 2.45 -30.58
N GLN A 44 8.93 2.25 -31.29
CA GLN A 44 10.28 2.35 -30.72
C GLN A 44 10.54 3.77 -30.19
N GLY A 45 10.28 4.81 -30.98
CA GLY A 45 10.47 6.21 -30.58
C GLY A 45 9.59 6.61 -29.37
N LYS A 46 8.41 6.03 -29.22
CA LYS A 46 7.54 6.26 -28.05
C LYS A 46 8.04 5.54 -26.80
N ALA A 47 8.57 4.32 -26.96
CA ALA A 47 9.20 3.58 -25.87
C ALA A 47 10.47 4.30 -25.38
N ASP A 48 11.32 4.78 -26.29
CA ASP A 48 12.53 5.53 -25.96
C ASP A 48 12.23 6.86 -25.26
N GLN A 49 11.15 7.57 -25.65
CA GLN A 49 10.71 8.79 -24.99
C GLN A 49 10.17 8.53 -23.59
N LEU A 50 9.42 7.43 -23.38
CA LEU A 50 8.94 7.05 -22.05
C LEU A 50 10.10 6.69 -21.13
N GLN A 51 11.07 5.94 -21.59
CA GLN A 51 12.28 5.58 -20.82
C GLN A 51 13.11 6.82 -20.45
N ALA A 52 13.29 7.77 -21.37
CA ALA A 52 13.99 9.01 -21.11
C ALA A 52 13.26 9.89 -20.09
N SER A 53 11.94 9.92 -20.10
CA SER A 53 11.13 10.67 -19.11
C SER A 53 11.24 10.05 -17.71
N ASP A 54 11.23 8.73 -17.61
CA ASP A 54 11.40 8.03 -16.34
C ASP A 54 12.81 8.22 -15.75
N GLU A 55 13.86 8.18 -16.59
CA GLU A 55 15.23 8.48 -16.14
C GLU A 55 15.37 9.91 -15.62
N GLN A 56 14.74 10.88 -16.28
CA GLN A 56 14.75 12.27 -15.82
C GLN A 56 13.98 12.44 -14.50
N ALA A 57 12.84 11.75 -14.34
CA ALA A 57 12.11 11.74 -13.09
C ALA A 57 12.92 11.12 -11.95
N LEU A 58 13.58 9.99 -12.17
CA LEU A 58 14.45 9.36 -11.17
C LEU A 58 15.62 10.25 -10.75
N LYS A 59 16.28 10.94 -11.70
CA LYS A 59 17.33 11.93 -11.38
C LYS A 59 16.80 13.09 -10.55
N SER A 60 15.58 13.57 -10.83
CA SER A 60 14.95 14.64 -10.06
C SER A 60 14.60 14.21 -8.64
N ILE A 61 14.18 12.95 -8.47
CA ILE A 61 13.90 12.36 -7.17
C ILE A 61 15.20 12.20 -6.38
N GLU A 62 16.27 11.70 -6.99
CA GLU A 62 17.60 11.62 -6.38
C GLU A 62 18.06 12.99 -5.86
N ALA A 63 17.93 14.03 -6.70
CA ALA A 63 18.32 15.39 -6.32
C ALA A 63 17.47 15.96 -5.17
N SER A 64 16.20 15.61 -5.06
CA SER A 64 15.33 16.07 -3.96
C SER A 64 15.71 15.47 -2.60
N PHE A 65 16.42 14.33 -2.61
CA PHE A 65 16.92 13.70 -1.40
C PHE A 65 18.40 14.01 -1.11
N GLU A 66 19.06 14.85 -1.92
CA GLU A 66 20.44 15.27 -1.66
C GLU A 66 20.54 15.97 -0.30
N GLY A 67 21.41 15.48 0.58
CA GLY A 67 21.59 15.99 1.94
C GLY A 67 20.48 15.64 2.93
N VAL A 68 19.46 14.89 2.54
CA VAL A 68 18.42 14.40 3.45
C VAL A 68 18.90 13.15 4.18
N ASP A 69 18.87 13.16 5.52
CA ASP A 69 19.05 11.99 6.37
C ASP A 69 17.80 11.79 7.24
N GLY A 70 16.98 10.82 6.88
CA GLY A 70 15.74 10.48 7.60
C GLY A 70 15.98 9.84 8.96
N ARG A 71 17.21 9.38 9.23
CA ARG A 71 17.61 8.88 10.55
C ARG A 71 17.73 10.00 11.56
N GLY A 72 18.20 11.17 11.15
CA GLY A 72 18.50 12.29 12.01
C GLY A 72 19.96 12.26 12.47
N GLY A 73 20.75 13.10 11.88
CA GLY A 73 22.18 13.24 12.15
C GLY A 73 22.83 14.22 11.22
N GLY A 74 22.65 15.52 11.47
CA GLY A 74 23.65 16.46 11.02
C GLY A 74 23.47 17.22 9.74
N THR A 75 22.28 17.51 9.26
CA THR A 75 22.06 18.68 8.39
C THR A 75 21.77 19.91 9.25
N VAL A 76 22.17 21.09 8.78
CA VAL A 76 22.12 22.35 9.52
C VAL A 76 20.69 22.69 10.01
N ASP A 77 19.66 22.16 9.36
CA ASP A 77 18.26 22.39 9.73
C ASP A 77 17.78 21.56 10.93
N ASN A 78 18.39 20.42 11.20
CA ASN A 78 18.06 19.57 12.35
C ASN A 78 18.57 20.15 13.69
N LYS A 79 19.61 20.98 13.67
CA LYS A 79 20.14 21.63 14.90
C LYS A 79 19.17 22.62 15.53
N LYS A 80 18.22 23.14 14.76
CA LYS A 80 17.19 24.05 15.27
C LYS A 80 16.03 23.32 15.94
N ALA A 81 15.77 22.07 15.53
CA ALA A 81 14.77 21.20 16.13
C ALA A 81 15.22 20.63 17.49
N ASP A 82 16.49 20.26 17.63
CA ASP A 82 17.08 19.77 18.89
C ASP A 82 16.98 20.78 20.05
N SER A 83 17.00 22.10 19.73
CA SER A 83 16.89 23.12 20.77
C SER A 83 15.49 23.30 21.34
N LEU A 84 14.44 22.81 20.63
CA LEU A 84 13.04 22.90 21.06
C LEU A 84 12.57 21.66 21.84
N GLN A 85 13.23 20.53 21.70
CA GLN A 85 12.88 19.26 22.38
C GLN A 85 13.53 19.06 23.74
N ARG A 86 14.51 19.87 24.13
CA ARG A 86 15.23 19.73 25.43
C ARG A 86 14.50 20.29 26.66
N SER A 87 13.27 20.78 26.53
CA SER A 87 12.52 21.35 27.66
C SER A 87 11.57 20.41 28.39
N GLU A 88 11.40 19.16 27.95
CA GLU A 88 10.61 18.16 28.68
C GLU A 88 11.46 16.92 28.94
N GLY A 89 11.82 16.74 30.20
CA GLY A 89 12.77 15.77 30.69
C GLY A 89 12.41 14.32 30.40
N ILE A 90 13.39 13.58 29.90
CA ILE A 90 13.38 12.12 29.92
C ILE A 90 14.70 11.66 30.55
N HIS A 91 14.58 10.78 31.54
CA HIS A 91 15.66 10.14 32.25
C HIS A 91 16.47 9.24 31.31
N GLU A 92 17.82 9.42 31.35
CA GLU A 92 18.76 8.52 30.74
C GLU A 92 18.81 7.19 31.49
N GLU A 93 18.55 6.07 30.79
CA GLU A 93 19.15 4.78 31.14
C GLU A 93 20.13 4.40 30.03
N THR A 94 21.40 4.41 30.40
CA THR A 94 22.51 3.96 29.55
C THR A 94 22.60 2.45 29.62
N ASP A 95 22.26 1.77 28.54
CA ASP A 95 22.60 0.36 28.36
C ASP A 95 23.49 0.18 27.13
N THR A 96 24.77 -0.04 27.40
CA THR A 96 25.80 -0.30 26.39
C THR A 96 25.75 -1.74 25.94
N LEU A 97 25.07 -2.01 24.83
CA LEU A 97 25.15 -3.30 24.15
C LEU A 97 26.23 -3.28 23.05
N THR A 98 27.33 -3.94 23.32
CA THR A 98 28.37 -4.24 22.33
C THR A 98 27.87 -5.25 21.32
N VAL A 99 27.85 -4.85 20.04
CA VAL A 99 27.48 -5.73 18.92
C VAL A 99 28.72 -6.52 18.47
N PRO A 100 28.66 -7.85 18.35
CA PRO A 100 29.75 -8.64 17.78
C PRO A 100 29.86 -8.43 16.28
N ASN A 101 31.05 -8.10 15.83
CA ASN A 101 31.42 -7.97 14.41
C ASN A 101 31.46 -9.37 13.77
N ASN A 102 30.47 -9.72 12.95
CA ASN A 102 30.47 -11.00 12.22
C ASN A 102 30.63 -10.79 10.72
N SER A 103 31.86 -10.82 10.27
CA SER A 103 32.32 -10.62 8.90
C SER A 103 32.28 -11.89 8.03
N ASN A 104 31.19 -12.67 8.05
CA ASN A 104 31.01 -13.78 7.10
C ASN A 104 29.57 -13.83 6.58
N ARG A 105 29.26 -12.93 5.65
CA ARG A 105 27.99 -12.95 4.93
C ARG A 105 28.21 -13.53 3.53
N THR A 106 27.87 -14.80 3.37
CA THR A 106 27.78 -15.48 2.08
C THR A 106 26.82 -14.71 1.17
N LYS A 107 27.25 -14.35 -0.04
CA LYS A 107 26.44 -13.71 -1.06
C LYS A 107 25.22 -14.59 -1.38
N ARG A 108 24.07 -14.29 -0.78
CA ARG A 108 22.79 -14.87 -1.20
C ARG A 108 22.39 -14.23 -2.52
N SER A 109 22.08 -15.07 -3.50
CA SER A 109 21.45 -14.68 -4.76
C SER A 109 20.23 -13.82 -4.48
N LEU A 110 20.24 -12.55 -4.91
CA LEU A 110 19.12 -11.64 -4.82
C LEU A 110 18.03 -12.13 -5.78
N SER A 111 16.97 -12.72 -5.23
CA SER A 111 15.75 -12.91 -6.00
C SER A 111 15.11 -11.52 -6.16
N PHE A 112 15.05 -11.02 -7.37
CA PHE A 112 14.32 -9.79 -7.70
C PHE A 112 12.84 -10.02 -7.40
N ALA A 113 12.32 -9.39 -6.35
CA ALA A 113 10.89 -9.36 -6.11
C ALA A 113 10.25 -8.48 -7.19
N SER A 114 9.56 -9.12 -8.14
CA SER A 114 8.67 -8.39 -9.05
C SER A 114 7.50 -7.81 -8.26
N PRO A 115 6.93 -6.64 -8.69
CA PRO A 115 5.72 -6.10 -8.09
C PRO A 115 4.62 -7.17 -8.06
N ARG A 116 3.99 -7.37 -6.91
CA ARG A 116 2.84 -8.28 -6.81
C ARG A 116 1.63 -7.66 -7.49
N SER A 117 0.78 -8.52 -8.05
CA SER A 117 -0.47 -8.17 -8.73
C SER A 117 -1.20 -7.00 -8.06
N SER A 118 -1.63 -6.02 -8.85
CA SER A 118 -2.37 -4.85 -8.38
C SER A 118 -3.69 -5.26 -7.74
N SER A 119 -3.86 -4.92 -6.48
CA SER A 119 -5.13 -4.89 -5.75
C SER A 119 -5.60 -3.44 -5.64
N THR A 120 -6.65 -3.18 -4.89
CA THR A 120 -7.08 -1.81 -4.62
C THR A 120 -7.21 -1.58 -3.11
N ILE A 121 -6.86 -0.37 -2.66
CA ILE A 121 -7.19 0.13 -1.33
C ILE A 121 -8.27 1.19 -1.48
N ASN A 122 -9.49 0.89 -1.02
CA ASN A 122 -10.66 1.77 -1.12
C ASN A 122 -10.87 2.34 -2.55
N GLY A 123 -10.73 1.46 -3.57
CA GLY A 123 -10.88 1.79 -4.97
C GLY A 123 -9.68 2.49 -5.62
N VAL A 124 -8.58 2.69 -4.90
CA VAL A 124 -7.32 3.21 -5.46
C VAL A 124 -6.42 2.04 -5.83
N PRO A 125 -5.88 1.97 -7.06
CA PRO A 125 -4.91 0.95 -7.45
C PRO A 125 -3.75 0.88 -6.47
N PHE A 126 -3.41 -0.34 -6.02
CA PHE A 126 -2.38 -0.57 -5.02
C PHE A 126 -1.39 -1.64 -5.51
N THR A 127 -0.11 -1.36 -5.33
CA THR A 127 0.98 -2.28 -5.66
C THR A 127 1.91 -2.44 -4.46
N GLU A 128 2.06 -3.68 -4.00
CA GLU A 128 3.09 -4.04 -3.03
C GLU A 128 4.42 -4.23 -3.78
N TRP A 129 5.36 -3.33 -3.54
CA TRP A 129 6.71 -3.41 -4.09
C TRP A 129 7.74 -3.21 -2.97
N ILE A 130 7.82 -4.24 -2.13
CA ILE A 130 8.70 -4.21 -0.96
C ILE A 130 10.16 -4.23 -1.41
N VAL A 131 10.92 -3.26 -0.91
CA VAL A 131 12.36 -3.15 -1.20
C VAL A 131 13.13 -4.34 -0.59
N PRO A 132 14.16 -4.83 -1.28
CA PRO A 132 14.95 -5.96 -0.77
C PRO A 132 15.72 -5.58 0.51
N VAL A 133 16.03 -6.61 1.29
CA VAL A 133 16.94 -6.50 2.44
C VAL A 133 18.39 -6.43 1.96
N GLY A 134 19.27 -5.85 2.78
CA GLY A 134 20.72 -5.84 2.52
C GLY A 134 21.35 -4.44 2.60
N ASN A 135 20.55 -3.38 2.55
CA ASN A 135 20.97 -2.02 2.84
C ASN A 135 20.17 -1.48 4.03
N ASP A 136 20.79 -1.44 5.21
CA ASP A 136 20.14 -1.02 6.46
C ASP A 136 19.81 0.48 6.49
N ASN A 137 20.39 1.27 5.59
CA ASN A 137 20.02 2.68 5.40
C ASN A 137 18.65 2.82 4.73
N ILE A 138 18.20 1.79 4.01
CA ILE A 138 16.89 1.79 3.32
C ILE A 138 15.91 0.86 4.02
N ARG A 139 16.33 -0.37 4.35
CA ARG A 139 15.49 -1.34 5.06
C ARG A 139 16.23 -1.92 6.26
N PRO A 140 16.16 -1.24 7.42
CA PRO A 140 16.91 -1.61 8.62
C PRO A 140 16.40 -2.87 9.32
N GLN A 141 15.20 -3.36 8.95
CA GLN A 141 14.58 -4.58 9.50
C GLN A 141 14.40 -4.56 11.02
N ASN A 142 14.38 -3.39 11.66
CA ASN A 142 14.03 -3.31 13.07
C ASN A 142 12.51 -3.47 13.21
N TYR A 143 12.10 -4.37 14.11
CA TYR A 143 10.70 -4.59 14.40
C TYR A 143 10.03 -3.31 14.90
N MET A 144 8.83 -3.03 14.40
CA MET A 144 8.00 -1.91 14.77
C MET A 144 6.56 -2.38 15.04
N SER A 145 5.98 -1.88 16.13
CA SER A 145 4.53 -1.91 16.34
C SER A 145 4.00 -0.49 16.08
N PRO A 146 3.25 -0.25 14.99
CA PRO A 146 2.83 1.10 14.63
C PRO A 146 1.94 1.72 15.71
N LYS A 147 2.27 2.93 16.12
CA LYS A 147 1.46 3.78 17.02
C LYS A 147 1.03 5.07 16.33
N TYR A 148 1.70 5.45 15.26
CA TYR A 148 1.45 6.68 14.51
C TYR A 148 1.40 6.39 13.02
N ILE A 149 0.75 7.30 12.28
CA ILE A 149 0.86 7.43 10.83
C ILE A 149 1.36 8.84 10.55
N THR A 150 2.53 8.94 9.94
CA THR A 150 3.17 10.23 9.62
C THR A 150 2.94 10.57 8.16
N ILE A 151 2.42 11.77 7.93
CA ILE A 151 2.16 12.31 6.60
C ILE A 151 3.29 13.21 6.18
N HIS A 152 3.82 12.92 4.98
CA HIS A 152 4.82 13.69 4.26
C HIS A 152 4.29 14.15 2.91
N GLU A 153 4.98 15.08 2.29
CA GLU A 153 4.93 15.40 0.87
C GLU A 153 6.32 15.24 0.28
N THR A 154 6.39 14.68 -0.94
CA THR A 154 7.66 14.34 -1.60
C THR A 154 8.57 15.55 -1.90
N ASP A 155 8.06 16.77 -1.75
CA ASP A 155 8.76 18.03 -2.04
C ASP A 155 9.38 18.09 -3.45
N ASN A 156 8.93 17.23 -4.36
CA ASN A 156 9.41 17.12 -5.73
C ASN A 156 8.30 17.43 -6.74
N THR A 157 8.37 18.63 -7.34
CA THR A 157 7.40 19.11 -8.34
C THR A 157 7.73 18.73 -9.78
N SER A 158 8.80 17.96 -10.02
CA SER A 158 9.22 17.58 -11.38
C SER A 158 8.17 16.70 -12.07
N VAL A 159 8.09 16.82 -13.39
CA VAL A 159 7.26 15.96 -14.23
C VAL A 159 7.71 14.49 -14.05
N GLY A 160 6.75 13.59 -13.88
CA GLY A 160 6.99 12.16 -13.71
C GLY A 160 7.36 11.75 -12.28
N ALA A 161 7.55 12.69 -11.32
CA ALA A 161 7.87 12.36 -9.93
C ALA A 161 6.63 11.85 -9.14
N GLY A 162 5.87 10.91 -9.72
CA GLY A 162 4.73 10.25 -9.11
C GLY A 162 5.12 9.03 -8.26
N ALA A 163 4.11 8.31 -7.77
CA ALA A 163 4.28 7.21 -6.81
C ALA A 163 5.16 6.07 -7.35
N ARG A 164 4.95 5.68 -8.62
CA ARG A 164 5.73 4.61 -9.26
C ARG A 164 7.22 4.92 -9.32
N ASN A 165 7.59 6.15 -9.70
CA ASN A 165 9.00 6.51 -9.85
C ASN A 165 9.68 6.70 -8.47
N HIS A 166 8.95 7.10 -7.42
CA HIS A 166 9.45 7.04 -6.05
C HIS A 166 9.65 5.60 -5.57
N ALA A 167 8.78 4.67 -5.95
CA ALA A 167 8.96 3.24 -5.66
C ALA A 167 10.23 2.70 -6.34
N GLN A 168 10.41 3.00 -7.63
CA GLN A 168 11.60 2.61 -8.38
C GLN A 168 12.88 3.22 -7.78
N TYR A 169 12.82 4.50 -7.40
CA TYR A 169 13.94 5.17 -6.73
C TYR A 169 14.32 4.44 -5.44
N LEU A 170 13.37 4.19 -4.55
CA LEU A 170 13.65 3.55 -3.27
C LEU A 170 14.17 2.11 -3.45
N TYR A 171 13.63 1.40 -4.42
CA TYR A 171 14.16 0.08 -4.80
C TYR A 171 15.61 0.14 -5.27
N ASN A 172 15.96 1.12 -6.14
CA ASN A 172 17.32 1.32 -6.63
C ASN A 172 18.29 1.67 -5.48
N GLN A 173 17.86 2.47 -4.51
CA GLN A 173 18.65 2.76 -3.31
C GLN A 173 18.87 1.50 -2.45
N ALA A 174 17.87 0.63 -2.34
CA ALA A 174 17.97 -0.60 -1.54
C ALA A 174 18.93 -1.63 -2.16
N VAL A 175 18.99 -1.74 -3.50
CA VAL A 175 19.92 -2.64 -4.19
C VAL A 175 21.30 -2.00 -4.39
N GLY A 176 21.41 -0.69 -4.32
CA GLY A 176 22.65 0.07 -4.40
C GLY A 176 23.39 0.14 -3.07
N ASN A 177 24.51 0.85 -3.09
CA ASN A 177 25.33 1.13 -1.89
C ASN A 177 25.16 2.60 -1.48
N THR A 178 23.92 3.02 -1.18
CA THR A 178 23.72 4.37 -0.65
C THR A 178 24.09 4.44 0.82
N ASP A 179 24.83 5.48 1.19
CA ASP A 179 25.15 5.78 2.59
C ASP A 179 24.05 6.63 3.26
N ARG A 180 23.10 7.12 2.47
CA ARG A 180 22.01 7.95 2.95
C ARG A 180 20.89 7.10 3.53
N ALA A 181 20.52 7.38 4.79
CA ALA A 181 19.38 6.76 5.44
C ALA A 181 18.10 7.57 5.13
N ALA A 182 17.32 7.09 4.16
CA ALA A 182 16.02 7.68 3.83
C ALA A 182 15.09 6.59 3.27
N SER A 183 14.01 6.30 3.99
CA SER A 183 13.03 5.28 3.56
C SER A 183 11.68 5.52 4.22
N TRP A 184 10.62 5.10 3.54
CA TRP A 184 9.24 5.29 3.96
C TRP A 184 8.38 4.11 3.53
N HIS A 185 7.16 3.99 4.08
CA HIS A 185 6.32 2.81 3.87
C HIS A 185 5.48 2.88 2.60
N PHE A 186 4.94 4.06 2.27
CA PHE A 186 4.05 4.24 1.13
C PHE A 186 4.36 5.51 0.36
N THR A 187 4.22 5.45 -0.96
CA THR A 187 4.03 6.64 -1.79
C THR A 187 2.67 6.57 -2.45
N VAL A 188 1.96 7.70 -2.47
CA VAL A 188 0.63 7.85 -3.07
C VAL A 188 0.59 9.07 -3.98
N ASP A 189 -0.02 8.90 -5.17
CA ASP A 189 -0.30 9.99 -6.10
C ASP A 189 -1.78 10.00 -6.52
N ASP A 190 -2.13 10.74 -7.56
CA ASP A 190 -3.48 10.85 -8.07
C ASP A 190 -4.00 9.59 -8.79
N LYS A 191 -3.15 8.60 -9.02
CA LYS A 191 -3.45 7.38 -9.80
C LYS A 191 -3.38 6.12 -8.96
N GLU A 192 -2.38 6.02 -8.06
CA GLU A 192 -2.00 4.75 -7.46
C GLU A 192 -1.26 4.89 -6.13
N ILE A 193 -1.13 3.77 -5.43
CA ILE A 193 -0.42 3.62 -4.16
C ILE A 193 0.63 2.53 -4.31
N TYR A 194 1.86 2.81 -3.84
CA TYR A 194 2.93 1.82 -3.71
C TYR A 194 3.31 1.64 -2.25
N GLN A 195 3.49 0.37 -1.84
CA GLN A 195 4.07 0.03 -0.53
C GLN A 195 5.52 -0.42 -0.70
N HIS A 196 6.42 0.11 0.11
CA HIS A 196 7.87 -0.10 0.02
C HIS A 196 8.45 -0.90 1.18
N LEU A 197 7.87 -0.76 2.37
CA LEU A 197 8.31 -1.45 3.59
C LEU A 197 7.14 -2.22 4.23
N PRO A 198 7.40 -3.37 4.89
CA PRO A 198 6.42 -4.02 5.74
C PRO A 198 5.97 -3.10 6.88
N LEU A 199 4.70 -3.19 7.30
CA LEU A 199 4.15 -2.34 8.37
C LEU A 199 4.79 -2.57 9.74
N ASN A 200 5.40 -3.73 9.94
CA ASN A 200 6.09 -4.10 11.17
C ASN A 200 7.61 -3.90 11.14
N GLU A 201 8.12 -3.19 10.14
CA GLU A 201 9.52 -2.78 10.04
C GLU A 201 9.60 -1.25 10.01
N ASN A 202 10.60 -0.66 10.64
CA ASN A 202 10.76 0.80 10.64
C ASN A 202 11.39 1.33 9.33
N GLY A 203 11.08 2.60 9.01
CA GLY A 203 11.78 3.38 8.00
C GLY A 203 12.57 4.53 8.62
N TRP A 204 13.38 5.19 7.80
CA TRP A 204 14.14 6.39 8.16
C TRP A 204 13.53 7.61 7.47
N HIS A 205 12.60 8.31 8.13
CA HIS A 205 11.82 9.38 7.50
C HIS A 205 11.55 10.59 8.41
N ALA A 206 11.68 10.41 9.73
CA ALA A 206 11.21 11.40 10.69
C ALA A 206 12.30 12.38 11.15
N GLY A 207 13.58 11.99 11.01
CA GLY A 207 14.71 12.80 11.44
C GLY A 207 14.87 12.87 12.96
N ASP A 208 14.26 11.93 13.71
CA ASP A 208 14.28 11.89 15.17
C ASP A 208 15.15 10.74 15.74
N GLY A 209 16.06 10.20 14.94
CA GLY A 209 16.95 9.10 15.35
C GLY A 209 16.16 7.81 15.61
N ASP A 210 16.35 7.23 16.79
CA ASP A 210 15.57 6.09 17.29
C ASP A 210 14.27 6.52 17.99
N GLY A 211 13.84 7.75 17.78
CA GLY A 211 12.60 8.28 18.32
C GLY A 211 11.33 7.65 17.74
N PRO A 212 10.16 8.00 18.30
CA PRO A 212 8.90 7.38 17.91
C PRO A 212 8.47 7.69 16.47
N GLY A 213 8.99 8.74 15.85
CA GLY A 213 8.76 9.06 14.45
C GLY A 213 9.30 7.96 13.55
N ASN A 214 10.58 7.59 13.70
CA ASN A 214 11.18 6.52 12.92
C ASN A 214 10.80 5.12 13.43
N ARG A 215 10.66 4.91 14.75
CA ARG A 215 10.54 3.57 15.36
C ARG A 215 9.11 3.09 15.60
N GLN A 216 8.11 3.96 15.49
CA GLN A 216 6.72 3.63 15.82
C GLN A 216 5.71 4.23 14.83
N SER A 217 6.16 4.73 13.67
CA SER A 217 5.29 5.40 12.72
C SER A 217 5.36 4.83 11.31
N ILE A 218 4.20 4.62 10.71
CA ILE A 218 4.07 4.34 9.28
C ILE A 218 4.19 5.66 8.52
N ALA A 219 5.14 5.75 7.61
CA ALA A 219 5.37 6.96 6.79
C ALA A 219 4.65 6.88 5.45
N ILE A 220 3.94 7.95 5.09
CA ILE A 220 3.24 8.10 3.80
C ILE A 220 3.74 9.36 3.12
N GLU A 221 4.33 9.21 1.93
CA GLU A 221 4.74 10.29 1.04
C GLU A 221 3.64 10.58 0.02
N ILE A 222 3.11 11.80 0.02
CA ILE A 222 2.14 12.27 -0.99
C ILE A 222 2.89 12.98 -2.10
N ALA A 223 2.74 12.50 -3.33
CA ALA A 223 3.39 13.09 -4.49
C ALA A 223 2.83 14.50 -4.80
N VAL A 224 3.74 15.43 -5.13
CA VAL A 224 3.43 16.83 -5.44
C VAL A 224 3.90 17.22 -6.85
N ASN A 225 4.15 16.23 -7.72
CA ASN A 225 4.59 16.45 -9.10
C ASN A 225 3.57 17.28 -9.90
N ARG A 226 4.07 18.24 -10.70
CA ARG A 226 3.22 19.21 -11.40
C ARG A 226 2.33 18.64 -12.52
N ASP A 227 2.63 17.44 -13.01
CA ASP A 227 1.82 16.69 -13.98
C ASP A 227 0.79 15.77 -13.32
N GLY A 228 0.75 15.71 -11.98
CA GLY A 228 -0.27 15.04 -11.19
C GLY A 228 -1.36 15.98 -10.70
N ASN A 229 -2.42 15.40 -10.14
CA ASN A 229 -3.49 16.14 -9.48
C ASN A 229 -3.34 16.04 -7.95
N TYR A 230 -2.73 17.04 -7.33
CA TYR A 230 -2.46 17.06 -5.90
C TYR A 230 -3.72 16.84 -5.03
N SER A 231 -4.86 17.47 -5.38
CA SER A 231 -6.11 17.27 -4.62
C SER A 231 -6.57 15.82 -4.62
N LYS A 232 -6.41 15.13 -5.76
CA LYS A 232 -6.74 13.71 -5.88
C LYS A 232 -5.71 12.82 -5.17
N ALA A 233 -4.42 13.17 -5.20
CA ALA A 233 -3.38 12.50 -4.43
C ALA A 233 -3.67 12.57 -2.92
N VAL A 234 -4.07 13.74 -2.42
CA VAL A 234 -4.51 13.94 -1.04
C VAL A 234 -5.75 13.11 -0.71
N ASP A 235 -6.73 13.01 -1.61
CA ASP A 235 -7.92 12.17 -1.41
C ASP A 235 -7.57 10.68 -1.38
N ASN A 236 -6.69 10.22 -2.26
CA ASN A 236 -6.18 8.85 -2.24
C ASN A 236 -5.39 8.56 -0.95
N ALA A 237 -4.61 9.53 -0.45
CA ALA A 237 -3.91 9.41 0.84
C ALA A 237 -4.88 9.28 2.02
N LYS A 238 -6.01 10.00 2.03
CA LYS A 238 -7.06 9.84 3.07
C LYS A 238 -7.61 8.41 3.08
N LYS A 239 -7.86 7.83 1.90
CA LYS A 239 -8.35 6.45 1.75
C LYS A 239 -7.34 5.43 2.25
N LEU A 240 -6.04 5.63 1.94
CA LEU A 240 -4.94 4.81 2.44
C LEU A 240 -4.85 4.88 3.97
N VAL A 241 -4.84 6.09 4.54
CA VAL A 241 -4.75 6.29 6.00
C VAL A 241 -5.92 5.64 6.72
N ALA A 242 -7.15 5.81 6.23
CA ALA A 242 -8.34 5.17 6.81
C ALA A 242 -8.23 3.62 6.80
N HIS A 243 -7.70 3.05 5.72
CA HIS A 243 -7.41 1.61 5.63
C HIS A 243 -6.37 1.17 6.66
N LEU A 244 -5.24 1.90 6.76
CA LEU A 244 -4.17 1.60 7.71
C LEU A 244 -4.62 1.73 9.17
N MET A 245 -5.47 2.72 9.50
CA MET A 245 -6.08 2.83 10.83
C MET A 245 -6.87 1.56 11.18
N LYS A 246 -7.63 1.03 10.22
CA LYS A 246 -8.41 -0.20 10.44
C LYS A 246 -7.52 -1.43 10.59
N GLU A 247 -6.47 -1.52 9.80
CA GLU A 247 -5.54 -2.64 9.79
C GLU A 247 -4.65 -2.68 11.04
N THR A 248 -4.16 -1.52 11.48
CA THR A 248 -3.15 -1.42 12.54
C THR A 248 -3.69 -1.01 13.91
N GLY A 249 -4.92 -0.50 13.96
CA GLY A 249 -5.52 0.06 15.16
C GLY A 249 -4.98 1.43 15.57
N VAL A 250 -4.16 2.09 14.74
CA VAL A 250 -3.67 3.45 15.01
C VAL A 250 -4.86 4.42 15.07
N PRO A 251 -5.07 5.14 16.20
CA PRO A 251 -6.21 6.04 16.35
C PRO A 251 -6.04 7.33 15.55
N LEU A 252 -7.16 7.98 15.23
CA LEU A 252 -7.20 9.22 14.44
C LEU A 252 -6.27 10.33 14.99
N ASN A 253 -6.18 10.47 16.30
CA ASN A 253 -5.33 11.47 16.95
C ASN A 253 -3.83 11.22 16.79
N ASN A 254 -3.45 10.03 16.33
CA ASN A 254 -2.07 9.65 16.08
C ASN A 254 -1.71 9.72 14.58
N ILE A 255 -2.56 10.32 13.77
CA ILE A 255 -2.20 10.78 12.43
C ILE A 255 -1.50 12.13 12.61
N VAL A 256 -0.24 12.20 12.21
CA VAL A 256 0.62 13.35 12.52
C VAL A 256 1.36 13.85 11.28
N LYS A 257 1.76 15.10 11.31
CA LYS A 257 2.65 15.70 10.32
C LYS A 257 4.09 15.33 10.62
N HIS A 258 4.95 15.21 9.62
CA HIS A 258 6.41 15.09 9.82
C HIS A 258 6.94 16.21 10.72
N GLN A 259 6.39 17.42 10.60
CA GLN A 259 6.73 18.58 11.46
C GLN A 259 6.74 18.25 12.96
N ARG A 260 5.92 17.27 13.41
CA ARG A 260 5.87 16.84 14.81
C ARG A 260 7.23 16.33 15.31
N TRP A 261 7.98 15.64 14.46
CA TRP A 261 9.19 14.92 14.85
C TRP A 261 10.45 15.78 14.78
N SER A 262 10.65 16.50 13.67
CA SER A 262 11.86 17.23 13.38
C SER A 262 11.68 18.76 13.28
N GLY A 263 10.44 19.26 13.35
CA GLY A 263 10.14 20.66 13.09
C GLY A 263 10.16 21.06 11.60
N LYS A 264 10.52 20.13 10.69
CA LYS A 264 10.51 20.38 9.24
C LYS A 264 9.12 20.82 8.78
N ASN A 265 9.03 21.83 7.92
CA ASN A 265 7.75 22.25 7.30
C ASN A 265 7.28 21.20 6.29
N CYS A 266 6.81 20.07 6.79
CA CYS A 266 6.31 18.93 6.01
C CYS A 266 5.08 18.31 6.71
N PRO A 267 3.99 18.05 5.99
CA PRO A 267 3.70 18.28 4.56
C PRO A 267 3.48 19.78 4.26
N ALA A 268 4.33 20.37 3.40
CA ALA A 268 4.41 21.82 3.24
C ALA A 268 3.14 22.44 2.64
N ASN A 269 2.58 21.84 1.57
CA ASN A 269 1.37 22.37 0.96
C ASN A 269 0.16 22.29 1.91
N MET A 270 0.03 21.21 2.68
CA MET A 270 -1.05 21.10 3.66
C MET A 270 -0.92 22.12 4.78
N ILE A 271 0.31 22.35 5.28
CA ILE A 271 0.56 23.30 6.38
C ILE A 271 0.32 24.72 5.88
N ASN A 272 0.95 25.11 4.78
CA ASN A 272 0.95 26.49 4.29
C ASN A 272 -0.45 26.93 3.80
N ASN A 273 -1.28 26.00 3.33
CA ASN A 273 -2.64 26.27 2.85
C ASN A 273 -3.73 25.93 3.88
N GLY A 274 -3.36 25.58 5.12
CA GLY A 274 -4.32 25.28 6.18
C GLY A 274 -5.18 24.03 5.94
N LEU A 275 -4.72 23.07 5.12
CA LEU A 275 -5.50 21.91 4.69
C LEU A 275 -5.47 20.73 5.68
N TRP A 276 -4.64 20.80 6.72
CA TRP A 276 -4.44 19.68 7.65
C TRP A 276 -5.74 19.18 8.30
N ASN A 277 -6.55 20.08 8.84
CA ASN A 277 -7.81 19.71 9.50
C ASN A 277 -8.79 19.08 8.50
N SER A 278 -8.87 19.59 7.28
CA SER A 278 -9.68 19.00 6.21
C SER A 278 -9.17 17.62 5.79
N PHE A 279 -7.86 17.40 5.84
CA PHE A 279 -7.28 16.09 5.61
C PHE A 279 -7.72 15.09 6.68
N VAL A 280 -7.52 15.42 7.97
CA VAL A 280 -7.88 14.54 9.09
C VAL A 280 -9.38 14.24 9.13
N ASN A 281 -10.24 15.25 8.94
CA ASN A 281 -11.70 15.07 8.86
C ASN A 281 -12.09 14.15 7.69
N GLY A 282 -11.39 14.25 6.55
CA GLY A 282 -11.63 13.38 5.41
C GLY A 282 -11.21 11.93 5.69
N VAL A 283 -10.11 11.71 6.41
CA VAL A 283 -9.69 10.38 6.87
C VAL A 283 -10.76 9.78 7.79
N GLU A 284 -11.25 10.54 8.75
CA GLU A 284 -12.33 10.11 9.65
C GLU A 284 -13.59 9.71 8.89
N GLY A 285 -13.98 10.48 7.88
CA GLY A 285 -15.12 10.16 7.01
C GLY A 285 -14.93 8.81 6.30
N TYR A 286 -13.78 8.57 5.69
CA TYR A 286 -13.49 7.28 5.06
C TYR A 286 -13.42 6.12 6.07
N TYR A 287 -12.81 6.33 7.24
CA TYR A 287 -12.73 5.32 8.29
C TYR A 287 -14.11 4.90 8.81
N ASN A 288 -15.01 5.88 9.05
CA ASN A 288 -16.38 5.61 9.48
C ASN A 288 -17.16 4.84 8.41
N ASN A 289 -17.01 5.19 7.14
CA ASN A 289 -17.65 4.47 6.03
C ASN A 289 -17.15 3.01 5.94
N LEU A 290 -15.85 2.77 6.14
CA LEU A 290 -15.30 1.42 6.20
C LEU A 290 -15.83 0.62 7.39
N SER A 291 -16.09 1.29 8.51
CA SER A 291 -16.64 0.67 9.71
C SER A 291 -18.14 0.39 9.56
N GLN A 292 -18.87 1.24 8.86
CA GLN A 292 -20.28 1.00 8.52
C GLN A 292 -20.42 -0.14 7.52
N SER A 293 -19.58 -0.19 6.47
CA SER A 293 -19.60 -1.29 5.50
C SER A 293 -19.32 -2.66 6.12
N THR A 294 -18.62 -2.72 7.25
CA THR A 294 -18.45 -3.99 8.00
C THR A 294 -19.68 -4.34 8.85
N ASN A 295 -20.48 -3.35 9.25
CA ASN A 295 -21.75 -3.59 9.92
C ASN A 295 -22.86 -3.94 8.91
N ASP A 296 -22.69 -3.58 7.65
CA ASP A 296 -23.58 -3.91 6.53
C ASP A 296 -23.14 -5.20 5.78
N ILE A 297 -22.19 -5.97 6.32
CA ILE A 297 -21.88 -7.30 5.77
C ILE A 297 -23.16 -8.13 5.88
N ILE A 298 -23.75 -8.39 4.73
CA ILE A 298 -24.90 -9.26 4.61
C ILE A 298 -24.45 -10.65 5.06
N THR A 299 -25.03 -11.16 6.14
CA THR A 299 -24.73 -12.50 6.69
C THR A 299 -26.00 -13.32 6.86
N GLY A 300 -25.86 -14.63 6.93
CA GLY A 300 -27.01 -15.53 7.07
C GLY A 300 -27.89 -15.58 5.81
N TRP A 301 -29.15 -15.95 5.99
CA TRP A 301 -30.10 -16.06 4.89
C TRP A 301 -30.58 -14.69 4.40
N GLN A 302 -30.45 -14.46 3.09
CA GLN A 302 -30.92 -13.25 2.41
C GLN A 302 -31.78 -13.61 1.21
N GLN A 303 -32.85 -12.85 1.00
CA GLN A 303 -33.67 -12.97 -0.20
C GLN A 303 -33.32 -11.82 -1.15
N ILE A 304 -32.74 -12.14 -2.32
CA ILE A 304 -32.35 -11.18 -3.36
C ILE A 304 -33.07 -11.59 -4.64
N ASP A 305 -33.82 -10.69 -5.23
CA ASP A 305 -34.62 -10.93 -6.45
C ASP A 305 -35.50 -12.20 -6.37
N GLY A 306 -36.09 -12.42 -5.19
CA GLY A 306 -36.98 -13.56 -4.94
C GLY A 306 -36.27 -14.91 -4.73
N LYS A 307 -34.95 -14.97 -4.75
CA LYS A 307 -34.13 -16.16 -4.49
C LYS A 307 -33.47 -16.06 -3.12
N TRP A 308 -33.25 -17.22 -2.47
CA TRP A 308 -32.57 -17.31 -1.19
C TRP A 308 -31.08 -17.59 -1.36
N TYR A 309 -30.24 -16.79 -0.69
CA TYR A 309 -28.79 -16.93 -0.62
C TYR A 309 -28.38 -17.04 0.84
N TYR A 310 -27.31 -17.78 1.10
CA TYR A 310 -26.72 -17.85 2.43
C TYR A 310 -25.30 -17.30 2.41
N PHE A 311 -25.01 -16.34 3.28
CA PHE A 311 -23.70 -15.69 3.44
C PHE A 311 -23.12 -16.10 4.79
N ASP A 312 -21.81 -16.42 4.82
CA ASP A 312 -21.10 -16.68 6.07
C ASP A 312 -20.88 -15.40 6.90
N SER A 313 -20.20 -15.54 8.05
CA SER A 313 -19.89 -14.41 8.95
C SER A 313 -18.99 -13.34 8.33
N THR A 314 -18.36 -13.63 7.20
CA THR A 314 -17.50 -12.71 6.44
C THR A 314 -18.20 -12.07 5.26
N GLY A 315 -19.48 -12.43 5.02
CA GLY A 315 -20.27 -11.94 3.89
C GLY A 315 -20.02 -12.69 2.57
N ILE A 316 -19.34 -13.82 2.61
CA ILE A 316 -19.11 -14.64 1.42
C ILE A 316 -20.32 -15.53 1.18
N MET A 317 -20.91 -15.44 -0.03
CA MET A 317 -22.00 -16.29 -0.46
C MET A 317 -21.54 -17.76 -0.49
N GLN A 318 -22.29 -18.63 0.18
CA GLN A 318 -22.00 -20.06 0.27
C GLN A 318 -22.74 -20.83 -0.83
N THR A 319 -22.09 -21.88 -1.34
CA THR A 319 -22.65 -22.82 -2.32
C THR A 319 -22.44 -24.24 -1.84
N ASP A 320 -23.03 -25.21 -2.57
CA ASP A 320 -23.01 -26.63 -2.24
C ASP A 320 -23.70 -26.94 -0.91
N TRP A 321 -23.29 -27.99 -0.21
CA TRP A 321 -23.91 -28.42 1.04
C TRP A 321 -23.46 -27.54 2.21
N GLN A 322 -24.43 -26.86 2.82
CA GLN A 322 -24.21 -26.03 4.01
C GLN A 322 -25.07 -26.52 5.17
N GLN A 323 -24.48 -26.65 6.35
CA GLN A 323 -25.23 -26.96 7.57
C GLN A 323 -25.48 -25.66 8.37
N VAL A 324 -26.74 -25.26 8.43
CA VAL A 324 -27.15 -24.05 9.16
C VAL A 324 -28.14 -24.45 10.26
N ASN A 325 -27.81 -24.17 11.51
CA ASN A 325 -28.62 -24.53 12.70
C ASN A 325 -29.00 -26.02 12.74
N GLY A 326 -28.07 -26.89 12.33
CA GLY A 326 -28.28 -28.34 12.33
C GLY A 326 -29.08 -28.90 11.15
N ILE A 327 -29.54 -28.06 10.23
CA ILE A 327 -30.28 -28.44 9.01
C ILE A 327 -29.34 -28.33 7.81
N TRP A 328 -29.33 -29.33 6.95
CA TRP A 328 -28.56 -29.33 5.71
C TRP A 328 -29.34 -28.69 4.56
N TYR A 329 -28.70 -27.75 3.87
CA TYR A 329 -29.19 -27.08 2.67
C TYR A 329 -28.20 -27.32 1.53
N TYR A 330 -28.74 -27.53 0.34
CA TYR A 330 -27.92 -27.53 -0.87
C TYR A 330 -28.17 -26.21 -1.63
N LEU A 331 -27.12 -25.43 -1.81
CA LEU A 331 -27.12 -24.15 -2.51
C LEU A 331 -26.45 -24.36 -3.86
N ASN A 332 -27.08 -23.90 -4.93
CA ASN A 332 -26.50 -23.99 -6.26
C ASN A 332 -25.41 -22.90 -6.46
N SER A 333 -24.73 -22.90 -7.63
CA SER A 333 -23.67 -21.94 -7.94
C SER A 333 -24.14 -20.47 -8.04
N SER A 334 -25.45 -20.24 -7.99
CA SER A 334 -26.07 -18.90 -7.94
C SER A 334 -26.75 -18.62 -6.59
N GLY A 335 -26.41 -19.38 -5.55
CA GLY A 335 -26.94 -19.26 -4.18
C GLY A 335 -28.14 -20.09 -3.84
#